data_265cf98e99a475412391404162c9d7c8
#
_entry.id   265cf98e99a475412391404162c9d7c8
#
_cell.length_a   1.000
_cell.length_b   1.000
_cell.length_c   1.000
_cell.angle_alpha   90.00
_cell.angle_beta   90.00
_cell.angle_gamma   90.00
#
_symmetry.space_group_name_H-M   'P 1'
#
loop_
_entity.id
_entity.type
_entity.pdbx_description
1 polymer ?
#
loop_
_entity_poly.entity_id
_entity_poly.type
_entity_poly.pdbx_seq_one_letter_code
_entity_poly.pdbx_strand_id
1 'polypeptide(L)'
;TEGYTIGLYGDSITHGGGRMSYGPNDLEYSYGHYLDFDTINLGDSGNTSHDMVERFDRDVLPFHLKYLLILGGSNSLRGGVPAEEVIRDLQEIQQKCRDHGIVPILLTLPPINPSSIDKVFHEPTAEGWEEAFRQVNAFIRTQPHIDTAAAFLYDNLMPEYLALDGLHGDVEAKKRMADMINRHIG
;
A
#
# COMPACT_ATOMS: atom_id res chain seq x y z
N THR A 1 -20.67 -20.62 -1.65
CA THR A 1 -19.36 -20.53 -1.01
C THR A 1 -19.15 -19.11 -0.54
N GLU A 2 -19.02 -18.98 0.74
CA GLU A 2 -18.73 -17.70 1.35
C GLU A 2 -17.30 -17.30 1.00
N GLY A 3 -17.13 -16.49 -0.05
CA GLY A 3 -15.87 -15.89 -0.40
C GLY A 3 -15.57 -14.70 0.50
N TYR A 4 -14.32 -14.26 0.53
CA TYR A 4 -13.96 -13.02 1.18
C TYR A 4 -14.69 -11.86 0.50
N THR A 5 -15.20 -10.92 1.30
CA THR A 5 -15.88 -9.73 0.77
C THR A 5 -14.89 -8.60 0.46
N ILE A 6 -13.80 -8.53 1.21
CA ILE A 6 -12.81 -7.45 1.15
C ILE A 6 -11.43 -8.04 0.87
N GLY A 7 -10.79 -7.54 -0.17
CA GLY A 7 -9.40 -7.84 -0.48
C GLY A 7 -8.47 -6.68 -0.15
N LEU A 8 -7.24 -7.02 0.23
CA LEU A 8 -6.15 -6.06 0.43
C LEU A 8 -5.16 -6.25 -0.71
N TYR A 9 -5.03 -5.25 -1.57
CA TYR A 9 -4.22 -5.33 -2.78
C TYR A 9 -3.06 -4.35 -2.70
N GLY A 10 -1.85 -4.84 -2.88
CA GLY A 10 -0.67 -4.00 -2.74
C GLY A 10 0.64 -4.73 -2.92
N ASP A 11 1.70 -4.12 -2.42
CA ASP A 11 3.08 -4.61 -2.45
C ASP A 11 3.48 -5.27 -1.12
N SER A 12 4.75 -5.21 -0.77
CA SER A 12 5.27 -5.79 0.48
C SER A 12 4.67 -5.17 1.74
N ILE A 13 4.25 -3.91 1.70
CA ILE A 13 3.62 -3.26 2.86
C ILE A 13 2.31 -3.96 3.20
N THR A 14 1.54 -4.36 2.19
CA THR A 14 0.31 -5.14 2.33
C THR A 14 0.59 -6.61 2.64
N HIS A 15 1.54 -7.21 1.92
CA HIS A 15 1.85 -8.64 2.02
C HIS A 15 2.35 -9.02 3.41
N GLY A 16 3.13 -8.20 4.07
CA GLY A 16 3.67 -8.48 5.40
C GLY A 16 5.17 -8.25 5.50
N GLY A 17 5.70 -7.37 4.66
CA GLY A 17 7.06 -6.88 4.78
C GLY A 17 7.20 -6.09 6.09
N GLY A 18 8.23 -6.40 6.87
CA GLY A 18 8.44 -5.79 8.17
C GLY A 18 9.91 -5.51 8.42
N ARG A 19 10.25 -5.42 9.67
CA ARG A 19 11.56 -5.06 10.17
C ARG A 19 12.71 -5.68 9.35
N MET A 20 13.33 -4.89 8.50
CA MET A 20 14.45 -5.27 7.61
C MET A 20 14.09 -6.19 6.43
N SER A 21 12.85 -6.60 6.27
CA SER A 21 12.30 -7.32 5.10
C SER A 21 13.09 -8.51 4.56
N TYR A 22 13.83 -9.17 5.39
CA TYR A 22 14.56 -10.38 5.04
C TYR A 22 13.82 -11.60 5.61
N GLY A 23 13.44 -12.50 4.76
CA GLY A 23 12.84 -13.76 5.15
C GLY A 23 11.35 -13.87 4.80
N PRO A 24 10.68 -14.94 5.27
CA PRO A 24 9.27 -15.15 4.98
C PRO A 24 8.41 -14.04 5.60
N ASN A 25 7.28 -13.77 4.97
CA ASN A 25 6.34 -12.81 5.51
C ASN A 25 5.78 -13.28 6.84
N ASP A 26 5.57 -12.32 7.73
CA ASP A 26 5.02 -12.55 9.03
C ASP A 26 3.67 -11.82 9.13
N LEU A 27 2.66 -12.49 9.65
CA LEU A 27 1.32 -11.92 9.82
C LEU A 27 1.36 -10.64 10.65
N GLU A 28 2.23 -10.58 11.66
CA GLU A 28 2.38 -9.41 12.52
C GLU A 28 2.78 -8.14 11.75
N TYR A 29 3.38 -8.30 10.58
CA TYR A 29 3.81 -7.21 9.72
C TYR A 29 2.82 -6.88 8.60
N SER A 30 1.63 -7.48 8.62
CA SER A 30 0.53 -7.10 7.73
C SER A 30 -0.51 -6.30 8.50
N TYR A 31 -0.89 -5.13 7.98
CA TYR A 31 -1.97 -4.37 8.61
C TYR A 31 -3.30 -5.12 8.58
N GLY A 32 -3.48 -6.04 7.64
CA GLY A 32 -4.66 -6.89 7.57
C GLY A 32 -4.86 -7.76 8.81
N HIS A 33 -3.78 -8.12 9.49
CA HIS A 33 -3.84 -8.91 10.73
C HIS A 33 -4.56 -8.18 11.87
N TYR A 34 -4.55 -6.85 11.86
CA TYR A 34 -5.13 -6.02 12.91
C TYR A 34 -6.48 -5.40 12.55
N LEU A 35 -7.07 -5.83 11.43
CA LEU A 35 -8.40 -5.37 11.03
C LEU A 35 -9.49 -6.13 11.79
N ASP A 36 -10.58 -5.42 12.11
CA ASP A 36 -11.72 -5.95 12.86
C ASP A 36 -12.68 -6.78 12.01
N PHE A 37 -12.33 -7.02 10.75
CA PHE A 37 -13.15 -7.78 9.79
C PHE A 37 -12.26 -8.68 8.94
N ASP A 38 -12.87 -9.72 8.38
CA ASP A 38 -12.14 -10.68 7.55
C ASP A 38 -11.74 -10.09 6.20
N THR A 39 -10.49 -10.31 5.82
CA THR A 39 -9.94 -9.89 4.53
C THR A 39 -9.10 -11.00 3.92
N ILE A 40 -8.92 -10.94 2.60
CA ILE A 40 -7.89 -11.74 1.94
C ILE A 40 -6.72 -10.83 1.56
N ASN A 41 -5.51 -11.28 1.89
CA ASN A 41 -4.28 -10.53 1.58
C ASN A 41 -3.80 -10.89 0.18
N LEU A 42 -3.88 -9.93 -0.73
CA LEU A 42 -3.42 -10.04 -2.11
C LEU A 42 -2.18 -9.16 -2.36
N GLY A 43 -1.41 -8.90 -1.33
CA GLY A 43 -0.12 -8.22 -1.46
C GLY A 43 0.93 -9.12 -2.10
N ASP A 44 1.84 -8.50 -2.84
CA ASP A 44 2.97 -9.19 -3.43
C ASP A 44 4.22 -8.31 -3.32
N SER A 45 5.22 -8.81 -2.63
CA SER A 45 6.44 -8.06 -2.33
C SER A 45 7.17 -7.63 -3.60
N GLY A 46 7.65 -6.40 -3.61
CA GLY A 46 8.39 -5.84 -4.75
C GLY A 46 7.53 -5.27 -5.86
N ASN A 47 6.20 -5.41 -5.79
CA ASN A 47 5.33 -4.91 -6.85
C ASN A 47 5.43 -3.40 -7.02
N THR A 48 5.53 -2.98 -8.28
CA THR A 48 5.25 -1.61 -8.71
C THR A 48 3.75 -1.46 -8.97
N SER A 49 3.30 -0.21 -9.16
CA SER A 49 1.89 0.01 -9.53
C SER A 49 1.56 -0.64 -10.88
N HIS A 50 2.51 -0.68 -11.80
CA HIS A 50 2.33 -1.35 -13.11
C HIS A 50 2.19 -2.87 -12.96
N ASP A 51 2.99 -3.49 -12.10
CA ASP A 51 2.86 -4.93 -11.80
C ASP A 51 1.48 -5.26 -11.26
N MET A 52 0.93 -4.38 -10.43
CA MET A 52 -0.43 -4.54 -9.88
C MET A 52 -1.49 -4.48 -10.99
N VAL A 53 -1.33 -3.60 -11.97
CA VAL A 53 -2.24 -3.55 -13.14
C VAL A 53 -2.20 -4.89 -13.89
N GLU A 54 -1.00 -5.39 -14.15
CA GLU A 54 -0.82 -6.60 -14.96
C GLU A 54 -1.36 -7.87 -14.29
N ARG A 55 -1.20 -8.01 -12.98
CA ARG A 55 -1.64 -9.22 -12.27
C ARG A 55 -3.08 -9.19 -11.78
N PHE A 56 -3.82 -8.11 -12.01
CA PHE A 56 -5.16 -7.93 -11.47
C PHE A 56 -6.11 -9.07 -11.84
N ASP A 57 -6.20 -9.42 -13.11
CA ASP A 57 -7.15 -10.43 -13.58
C ASP A 57 -6.85 -11.81 -12.98
N ARG A 58 -5.57 -12.14 -12.87
CA ARG A 58 -5.14 -13.43 -12.32
C ARG A 58 -5.36 -13.52 -10.81
N ASP A 59 -5.05 -12.44 -10.08
CA ASP A 59 -4.92 -12.49 -8.62
C ASP A 59 -6.14 -11.94 -7.88
N VAL A 60 -6.93 -11.06 -8.50
CA VAL A 60 -8.08 -10.44 -7.86
C VAL A 60 -9.41 -11.07 -8.28
N LEU A 61 -9.63 -11.27 -9.57
CA LEU A 61 -10.93 -11.69 -10.09
C LEU A 61 -11.42 -13.05 -9.57
N PRO A 62 -10.57 -14.06 -9.34
CA PRO A 62 -11.03 -15.36 -8.85
C PRO A 62 -11.75 -15.32 -7.50
N PHE A 63 -11.54 -14.28 -6.69
CA PHE A 63 -12.10 -14.19 -5.34
C PHE A 63 -13.49 -13.57 -5.28
N HIS A 64 -13.99 -12.98 -6.36
CA HIS A 64 -15.33 -12.37 -6.44
C HIS A 64 -15.59 -11.38 -5.30
N LEU A 65 -14.64 -10.47 -5.09
CA LEU A 65 -14.66 -9.52 -3.99
C LEU A 65 -15.71 -8.43 -4.20
N LYS A 66 -16.20 -7.87 -3.11
CA LYS A 66 -17.11 -6.71 -3.12
C LYS A 66 -16.35 -5.40 -3.02
N TYR A 67 -15.28 -5.39 -2.21
CA TYR A 67 -14.41 -4.24 -1.99
C TYR A 67 -12.95 -4.62 -2.18
N LEU A 68 -12.17 -3.70 -2.72
CA LEU A 68 -10.73 -3.86 -2.82
C LEU A 68 -10.04 -2.63 -2.24
N LEU A 69 -9.28 -2.81 -1.17
CA LEU A 69 -8.44 -1.77 -0.58
C LEU A 69 -7.09 -1.83 -1.27
N ILE A 70 -6.69 -0.72 -1.91
CA ILE A 70 -5.56 -0.67 -2.83
C ILE A 70 -4.48 0.25 -2.27
N LEU A 71 -3.30 -0.31 -2.03
CA LEU A 71 -2.11 0.43 -1.59
C LEU A 71 -0.96 0.12 -2.53
N GLY A 72 -0.65 1.01 -3.44
CA GLY A 72 0.42 0.78 -4.42
C GLY A 72 1.03 2.06 -4.95
N GLY A 73 2.28 1.97 -5.35
CA GLY A 73 3.01 3.08 -5.97
C GLY A 73 4.31 3.46 -5.27
N SER A 74 4.53 3.05 -4.03
CA SER A 74 5.76 3.40 -3.29
C SER A 74 7.03 2.90 -4.00
N ASN A 75 7.03 1.66 -4.48
CA ASN A 75 8.18 1.11 -5.19
C ASN A 75 8.43 1.83 -6.52
N SER A 76 7.37 2.16 -7.24
CA SER A 76 7.47 2.92 -8.49
C SER A 76 8.09 4.30 -8.27
N LEU A 77 7.58 5.03 -7.29
CA LEU A 77 8.03 6.41 -7.00
C LEU A 77 9.46 6.44 -6.47
N ARG A 78 9.83 5.47 -5.62
CA ARG A 78 11.22 5.34 -5.15
C ARG A 78 12.19 5.11 -6.31
N GLY A 79 11.76 4.38 -7.31
CA GLY A 79 12.55 4.07 -8.51
C GLY A 79 12.57 5.20 -9.53
N GLY A 80 11.88 6.30 -9.30
CA GLY A 80 11.87 7.45 -10.20
C GLY A 80 10.76 7.44 -11.24
N VAL A 81 9.78 6.54 -11.14
CA VAL A 81 8.62 6.57 -12.01
C VAL A 81 7.83 7.86 -11.73
N PRO A 82 7.44 8.62 -12.77
CA PRO A 82 6.68 9.86 -12.56
C PRO A 82 5.34 9.63 -11.87
N ALA A 83 4.93 10.60 -11.06
CA ALA A 83 3.64 10.53 -10.35
C ALA A 83 2.46 10.30 -11.31
N GLU A 84 2.48 10.92 -12.48
CA GLU A 84 1.39 10.77 -13.46
C GLU A 84 1.22 9.32 -13.93
N GLU A 85 2.31 8.56 -14.03
CA GLU A 85 2.24 7.15 -14.45
C GLU A 85 1.64 6.30 -13.33
N VAL A 86 2.02 6.54 -12.08
CA VAL A 86 1.44 5.86 -10.93
C VAL A 86 -0.06 6.16 -10.83
N ILE A 87 -0.44 7.42 -11.02
CA ILE A 87 -1.85 7.83 -11.02
C ILE A 87 -2.63 7.10 -12.12
N ARG A 88 -2.08 7.00 -13.32
CA ARG A 88 -2.71 6.23 -14.42
C ARG A 88 -2.86 4.76 -14.07
N ASP A 89 -1.87 4.15 -13.44
CA ASP A 89 -1.95 2.77 -12.99
C ASP A 89 -3.08 2.58 -11.97
N LEU A 90 -3.18 3.47 -10.99
CA LEU A 90 -4.25 3.43 -10.00
C LEU A 90 -5.63 3.63 -10.63
N GLN A 91 -5.74 4.54 -11.60
CA GLN A 91 -7.00 4.74 -12.34
C GLN A 91 -7.39 3.50 -13.13
N GLU A 92 -6.42 2.82 -13.73
CA GLU A 92 -6.66 1.58 -14.46
C GLU A 92 -7.14 0.46 -13.54
N ILE A 93 -6.54 0.32 -12.36
CA ILE A 93 -6.99 -0.64 -11.34
C ILE A 93 -8.41 -0.29 -10.89
N GLN A 94 -8.71 0.98 -10.65
CA GLN A 94 -10.07 1.41 -10.30
C GLN A 94 -11.08 1.05 -11.40
N GLN A 95 -10.71 1.24 -12.66
CA GLN A 95 -11.59 0.91 -13.78
C GLN A 95 -11.82 -0.60 -13.89
N LYS A 96 -10.77 -1.39 -13.74
CA LYS A 96 -10.88 -2.86 -13.71
C LYS A 96 -11.82 -3.32 -12.58
N CYS A 97 -11.72 -2.71 -11.41
CA CYS A 97 -12.65 -2.99 -10.31
C CYS A 97 -14.10 -2.70 -10.71
N ARG A 98 -14.37 -1.52 -11.26
CA ARG A 98 -15.72 -1.13 -11.65
C ARG A 98 -16.29 -2.04 -12.74
N ASP A 99 -15.46 -2.44 -13.70
CA ASP A 99 -15.89 -3.33 -14.79
C ASP A 99 -16.32 -4.71 -14.27
N HIS A 100 -15.91 -5.09 -13.07
CA HIS A 100 -16.23 -6.38 -12.45
C HIS A 100 -17.07 -6.26 -11.18
N GLY A 101 -17.68 -5.10 -10.95
CA GLY A 101 -18.58 -4.90 -9.80
C GLY A 101 -17.87 -4.83 -8.44
N ILE A 102 -16.58 -4.54 -8.44
CA ILE A 102 -15.78 -4.38 -7.22
C ILE A 102 -15.68 -2.89 -6.89
N VAL A 103 -15.92 -2.51 -5.64
CA VAL A 103 -15.75 -1.12 -5.18
C VAL A 103 -14.29 -0.89 -4.81
N PRO A 104 -13.55 -0.03 -5.56
CA PRO A 104 -12.18 0.27 -5.23
C PRO A 104 -12.10 1.36 -4.15
N ILE A 105 -11.25 1.14 -3.16
CA ILE A 105 -10.94 2.10 -2.11
C ILE A 105 -9.43 2.26 -2.07
N LEU A 106 -8.94 3.45 -2.40
CA LEU A 106 -7.50 3.72 -2.41
C LEU A 106 -7.01 4.08 -1.02
N LEU A 107 -5.83 3.58 -0.65
CA LEU A 107 -5.15 3.96 0.58
C LEU A 107 -4.03 4.92 0.23
N THR A 108 -3.88 6.01 1.01
CA THR A 108 -2.76 6.93 0.83
C THR A 108 -1.45 6.26 1.19
N LEU A 109 -0.38 6.62 0.48
CA LEU A 109 0.94 6.03 0.67
C LEU A 109 1.55 6.51 1.98
N PRO A 110 1.99 5.58 2.86
CA PRO A 110 2.75 5.96 4.06
C PRO A 110 4.06 6.65 3.65
N PRO A 111 4.61 7.52 4.49
CA PRO A 111 5.91 8.13 4.22
C PRO A 111 7.01 7.08 4.24
N ILE A 112 8.14 7.41 3.63
CA ILE A 112 9.36 6.58 3.64
C ILE A 112 10.50 7.36 4.29
N ASN A 113 11.60 6.66 4.60
CA ASN A 113 12.83 7.27 5.08
C ASN A 113 14.00 6.87 4.17
N PRO A 114 14.38 7.71 3.19
CA PRO A 114 15.40 7.35 2.22
C PRO A 114 16.77 7.03 2.84
N SER A 115 17.13 7.68 3.94
CA SER A 115 18.39 7.41 4.64
C SER A 115 18.41 5.98 5.22
N SER A 116 17.32 5.55 5.82
CA SER A 116 17.22 4.18 6.35
C SER A 116 17.17 3.15 5.23
N ILE A 117 16.45 3.44 4.14
CA ILE A 117 16.40 2.58 2.95
C ILE A 117 17.81 2.36 2.38
N ASP A 118 18.57 3.42 2.23
CA ASP A 118 19.94 3.31 1.70
C ASP A 118 20.86 2.49 2.61
N LYS A 119 20.74 2.65 3.92
CA LYS A 119 21.52 1.86 4.89
C LYS A 119 21.21 0.35 4.81
N VAL A 120 19.94 -0.01 4.61
CA VAL A 120 19.50 -1.42 4.65
C VAL A 120 19.66 -2.09 3.30
N PHE A 121 19.20 -1.43 2.22
CA PHE A 121 19.13 -2.01 0.89
C PHE A 121 20.25 -1.59 -0.04
N HIS A 122 21.05 -0.57 0.35
CA HIS A 122 22.06 0.05 -0.50
C HIS A 122 21.47 0.57 -1.82
N GLU A 123 20.24 1.07 -1.76
CA GLU A 123 19.50 1.61 -2.90
C GLU A 123 19.19 3.08 -2.67
N PRO A 124 19.54 3.96 -3.60
CA PRO A 124 19.16 5.36 -3.51
C PRO A 124 17.66 5.52 -3.80
N THR A 125 17.05 6.52 -3.16
CA THR A 125 15.71 6.95 -3.50
C THR A 125 15.79 8.07 -4.54
N ALA A 126 14.91 8.05 -5.54
CA ALA A 126 14.91 9.05 -6.61
C ALA A 126 14.75 10.47 -6.07
N GLU A 127 15.41 11.43 -6.69
CA GLU A 127 15.18 12.83 -6.42
C GLU A 127 13.74 13.22 -6.71
N GLY A 128 13.17 14.11 -5.90
CA GLY A 128 11.79 14.55 -6.07
C GLY A 128 10.75 13.57 -5.56
N TRP A 129 11.14 12.53 -4.86
CA TRP A 129 10.22 11.54 -4.32
C TRP A 129 9.14 12.15 -3.42
N GLU A 130 9.49 13.16 -2.62
CA GLU A 130 8.52 13.81 -1.71
C GLU A 130 7.38 14.45 -2.48
N GLU A 131 7.70 15.18 -3.54
CA GLU A 131 6.70 15.81 -4.40
C GLU A 131 5.88 14.76 -5.15
N ALA A 132 6.53 13.69 -5.63
CA ALA A 132 5.82 12.61 -6.30
C ALA A 132 4.84 11.90 -5.35
N PHE A 133 5.23 11.60 -4.13
CA PHE A 133 4.34 11.04 -3.11
C PHE A 133 3.18 12.00 -2.81
N ARG A 134 3.49 13.29 -2.69
CA ARG A 134 2.46 14.31 -2.44
C ARG A 134 1.43 14.37 -3.57
N GLN A 135 1.88 14.32 -4.82
CA GLN A 135 0.99 14.34 -5.99
C GLN A 135 0.09 13.11 -6.04
N VAL A 136 0.66 11.92 -5.81
CA VAL A 136 -0.12 10.68 -5.80
C VAL A 136 -1.13 10.70 -4.65
N ASN A 137 -0.71 11.08 -3.45
CA ASN A 137 -1.63 11.16 -2.31
C ASN A 137 -2.71 12.22 -2.50
N ALA A 138 -2.39 13.36 -3.14
CA ALA A 138 -3.40 14.36 -3.50
C ALA A 138 -4.45 13.78 -4.44
N PHE A 139 -4.04 13.03 -5.45
CA PHE A 139 -4.96 12.33 -6.33
C PHE A 139 -5.82 11.33 -5.56
N ILE A 140 -5.20 10.49 -4.72
CA ILE A 140 -5.91 9.49 -3.93
C ILE A 140 -7.00 10.15 -3.07
N ARG A 141 -6.72 11.30 -2.47
CA ARG A 141 -7.67 12.04 -1.65
C ARG A 141 -8.87 12.61 -2.42
N THR A 142 -8.80 12.67 -3.74
CA THR A 142 -9.93 13.05 -4.59
C THR A 142 -10.85 11.86 -4.93
N GLN A 143 -10.47 10.65 -4.57
CA GLN A 143 -11.17 9.41 -4.87
C GLN A 143 -11.76 8.80 -3.60
N PRO A 144 -12.64 7.79 -3.70
CA PRO A 144 -13.00 6.99 -2.52
C PRO A 144 -11.72 6.41 -1.91
N HIS A 145 -11.41 6.78 -0.68
CA HIS A 145 -10.11 6.48 -0.07
C HIS A 145 -10.18 6.39 1.44
N ILE A 146 -9.10 5.83 2.02
CA ILE A 146 -8.81 5.89 3.45
C ILE A 146 -7.43 6.53 3.59
N ASP A 147 -7.31 7.56 4.40
CA ASP A 147 -6.06 8.30 4.57
C ASP A 147 -5.14 7.62 5.57
N THR A 148 -4.59 6.47 5.18
CA THR A 148 -3.67 5.72 6.05
C THR A 148 -2.38 6.46 6.34
N ALA A 149 -1.94 7.35 5.43
CA ALA A 149 -0.76 8.19 5.65
C ALA A 149 -0.94 9.14 6.85
N ALA A 150 -2.16 9.55 7.15
CA ALA A 150 -2.45 10.41 8.31
C ALA A 150 -2.10 9.75 9.66
N ALA A 151 -1.98 8.42 9.70
CA ALA A 151 -1.55 7.70 10.90
C ALA A 151 -0.10 7.99 11.31
N PHE A 152 0.71 8.50 10.38
CA PHE A 152 2.15 8.77 10.58
C PHE A 152 2.46 10.24 10.84
N LEU A 153 1.46 11.03 11.01
CA LEU A 153 1.42 12.43 11.46
C LEU A 153 2.70 13.27 11.29
N TYR A 154 2.60 14.37 10.59
CA TYR A 154 3.43 15.57 10.69
C TYR A 154 4.76 15.58 9.95
N ASP A 155 5.35 14.45 9.62
CA ASP A 155 6.62 14.42 8.92
C ASP A 155 6.47 13.76 7.55
N ASN A 156 7.14 14.35 6.57
CA ASN A 156 7.25 13.76 5.24
C ASN A 156 8.15 12.52 5.25
N LEU A 157 8.68 12.14 6.41
CA LEU A 157 9.58 11.01 6.58
C LEU A 157 8.99 9.98 7.53
N MET A 158 9.16 8.71 7.20
CA MET A 158 8.84 7.62 8.11
C MET A 158 9.78 7.65 9.31
N PRO A 159 9.26 7.76 10.53
CA PRO A 159 10.12 7.69 11.72
C PRO A 159 10.85 6.36 11.80
N GLU A 160 12.13 6.40 12.18
CA GLU A 160 12.97 5.21 12.26
C GLU A 160 12.40 4.15 13.21
N TYR A 161 11.78 4.54 14.30
CA TYR A 161 11.18 3.60 15.26
C TYR A 161 9.91 2.90 14.73
N LEU A 162 9.32 3.38 13.63
CA LEU A 162 8.17 2.75 12.98
C LEU A 162 8.54 1.90 11.77
N ALA A 163 9.75 2.09 11.23
CA ALA A 163 10.25 1.29 10.12
C ALA A 163 11.78 1.35 10.08
N LEU A 164 12.45 0.33 10.61
CA LEU A 164 13.92 0.30 10.63
C LEU A 164 14.54 0.34 9.25
N ASP A 165 13.90 -0.28 8.26
CA ASP A 165 14.36 -0.22 6.86
C ASP A 165 13.90 1.05 6.13
N GLY A 166 13.10 1.88 6.76
CA GLY A 166 12.59 3.12 6.20
C GLY A 166 11.46 2.98 5.20
N LEU A 167 10.98 1.77 4.94
CA LEU A 167 9.99 1.51 3.88
C LEU A 167 8.78 0.70 4.36
N HIS A 168 9.00 -0.44 4.99
CA HIS A 168 7.94 -1.44 5.15
C HIS A 168 7.02 -1.21 6.34
N GLY A 169 7.45 -0.47 7.33
CA GLY A 169 6.69 -0.31 8.56
C GLY A 169 6.76 -1.54 9.47
N ASP A 170 7.09 -1.31 10.71
CA ASP A 170 7.12 -2.35 11.75
C ASP A 170 5.70 -2.61 12.30
N VAL A 171 5.58 -3.47 13.29
CA VAL A 171 4.29 -3.86 13.89
C VAL A 171 3.46 -2.65 14.31
N GLU A 172 4.06 -1.67 14.98
CA GLU A 172 3.34 -0.46 15.41
C GLU A 172 2.81 0.35 14.22
N ALA A 173 3.59 0.47 13.15
CA ALA A 173 3.14 1.15 11.94
C ALA A 173 1.92 0.44 11.32
N LYS A 174 1.96 -0.88 11.27
CA LYS A 174 0.84 -1.67 10.72
C LYS A 174 -0.42 -1.56 11.57
N LYS A 175 -0.28 -1.51 12.90
CA LYS A 175 -1.41 -1.28 13.81
C LYS A 175 -2.03 0.10 13.58
N ARG A 176 -1.22 1.13 13.38
CA ARG A 176 -1.72 2.48 13.08
C ARG A 176 -2.49 2.54 11.77
N MET A 177 -1.99 1.87 10.74
CA MET A 177 -2.70 1.77 9.46
C MET A 177 -4.04 1.06 9.65
N ALA A 178 -4.05 -0.06 10.36
CA ALA A 178 -5.26 -0.83 10.62
C ALA A 178 -6.30 0.00 11.41
N ASP A 179 -5.86 0.78 12.39
CA ASP A 179 -6.75 1.67 13.16
C ASP A 179 -7.48 2.66 12.25
N MET A 180 -6.76 3.26 11.30
CA MET A 180 -7.37 4.18 10.34
C MET A 180 -8.41 3.47 9.46
N ILE A 181 -8.12 2.26 9.02
CA ILE A 181 -9.03 1.46 8.21
C ILE A 181 -10.25 1.04 9.03
N ASN A 182 -10.05 0.54 10.25
CA ASN A 182 -11.13 0.12 11.14
C ASN A 182 -12.09 1.27 11.45
N ARG A 183 -11.57 2.47 11.71
CA ARG A 183 -12.39 3.66 11.97
C ARG A 183 -13.24 4.06 10.77
N HIS A 184 -12.75 3.82 9.57
CA HIS A 184 -13.43 4.22 8.34
C HIS A 184 -14.51 3.21 7.94
N ILE A 185 -14.22 1.92 8.07
CA ILE A 185 -15.12 0.83 7.62
C ILE A 185 -16.01 0.34 8.76
N GLY A 186 -15.49 0.36 9.97
CA GLY A 186 -16.24 -0.02 11.16
C GLY A 186 -17.30 0.99 11.50
#